data_e1e894281c16e123b75d6c893b977dba
#
_entry.id   e1e894281c16e123b75d6c893b977dba
#
_cell.length_a   1.000
_cell.length_b   1.000
_cell.length_c   1.000
_cell.angle_alpha   90.00
_cell.angle_beta   90.00
_cell.angle_gamma   90.00
#
_symmetry.space_group_name_H-M   'P 1'
#
loop_
_entity.id
_entity.type
_entity.pdbx_description
1 polymer ?
#
loop_
_entity_poly.entity_id
_entity_poly.type
_entity_poly.pdbx_seq_one_letter_code
_entity_poly.pdbx_strand_id
1 'polypeptide(L)'
;MGNFGSFNRGGGMGNMQQLMKQAQKMQQDMLKAQEELKELEVTGSASNMVEVTLTCDGKMTGISIKPEAVDPDDIEMLEDLIVAAFNDATEKAEEVKSEKMGQFGGLGGLM
;
A
#
# COMPACT_ATOMS: atom_id res chain seq x y z
N MET A 1 47.04 -18.92 -4.66
CA MET A 1 45.81 -19.28 -5.40
C MET A 1 44.89 -20.14 -4.58
N GLY A 2 45.36 -21.23 -4.07
CA GLY A 2 44.50 -22.11 -3.28
C GLY A 2 43.98 -21.48 -2.03
N ASN A 3 44.76 -20.65 -1.39
CA ASN A 3 44.34 -19.97 -0.19
C ASN A 3 43.19 -19.01 -0.46
N PHE A 4 43.23 -18.33 -1.57
CA PHE A 4 42.22 -17.39 -1.94
C PHE A 4 40.89 -18.09 -2.18
N GLY A 5 40.90 -19.18 -2.90
CA GLY A 5 39.66 -19.91 -3.14
C GLY A 5 39.09 -20.53 -1.88
N SER A 6 39.98 -21.06 -1.02
CA SER A 6 39.55 -21.64 0.24
C SER A 6 38.93 -20.59 1.15
N PHE A 7 39.56 -19.45 1.22
CA PHE A 7 39.05 -18.34 2.04
C PHE A 7 37.67 -17.90 1.58
N ASN A 8 37.51 -17.76 0.27
CA ASN A 8 36.21 -17.36 -0.26
C ASN A 8 35.11 -18.36 0.04
N ARG A 9 35.39 -19.63 -0.09
CA ARG A 9 34.40 -20.65 0.16
C ARG A 9 33.93 -20.63 1.61
N GLY A 10 34.85 -20.53 2.54
CA GLY A 10 34.52 -20.55 3.94
C GLY A 10 33.70 -19.37 4.35
N GLY A 11 34.17 -18.17 4.03
CA GLY A 11 33.48 -16.96 4.40
C GLY A 11 32.23 -16.73 3.59
N GLY A 12 32.28 -17.04 2.30
CA GLY A 12 31.16 -16.78 1.41
C GLY A 12 29.94 -17.63 1.70
N MET A 13 30.13 -18.88 2.05
CA MET A 13 28.99 -19.77 2.30
C MET A 13 28.20 -19.33 3.54
N GLY A 14 28.89 -18.98 4.62
CA GLY A 14 28.23 -18.54 5.83
C GLY A 14 27.44 -17.27 5.60
N ASN A 15 28.04 -16.32 4.90
CA ASN A 15 27.37 -15.05 4.61
C ASN A 15 26.19 -15.25 3.66
N MET A 16 26.34 -16.12 2.70
CA MET A 16 25.27 -16.36 1.75
C MET A 16 24.04 -16.94 2.41
N GLN A 17 24.21 -17.87 3.36
CA GLN A 17 23.08 -18.44 4.07
C GLN A 17 22.35 -17.39 4.88
N GLN A 18 23.08 -16.53 5.55
CA GLN A 18 22.47 -15.46 6.32
C GLN A 18 21.74 -14.47 5.42
N LEU A 19 22.37 -14.12 4.30
CA LEU A 19 21.76 -13.21 3.34
C LEU A 19 20.49 -13.79 2.74
N MET A 20 20.51 -15.09 2.45
CA MET A 20 19.34 -15.76 1.90
C MET A 20 18.20 -15.79 2.90
N LYS A 21 18.50 -16.06 4.16
CA LYS A 21 17.49 -16.05 5.21
C LYS A 21 16.88 -14.67 5.39
N GLN A 22 17.73 -13.64 5.38
CA GLN A 22 17.25 -12.27 5.49
C GLN A 22 16.38 -11.88 4.31
N ALA A 23 16.80 -12.29 3.10
CA ALA A 23 16.03 -11.99 1.90
C ALA A 23 14.68 -12.69 1.93
N GLN A 24 14.63 -13.94 2.36
CA GLN A 24 13.38 -14.68 2.47
C GLN A 24 12.45 -14.06 3.50
N LYS A 25 13.01 -13.68 4.64
CA LYS A 25 12.21 -13.04 5.68
C LYS A 25 11.65 -11.72 5.21
N MET A 26 12.48 -10.92 4.55
CA MET A 26 12.03 -9.64 4.01
C MET A 26 10.94 -9.83 2.99
N GLN A 27 11.07 -10.81 2.12
CA GLN A 27 10.07 -11.12 1.13
C GLN A 27 8.75 -11.54 1.77
N GLN A 28 8.82 -12.38 2.80
CA GLN A 28 7.64 -12.78 3.55
C GLN A 28 6.97 -11.60 4.23
N ASP A 29 7.78 -10.72 4.82
CA ASP A 29 7.27 -9.53 5.49
C ASP A 29 6.58 -8.60 4.49
N MET A 30 7.15 -8.46 3.29
CA MET A 30 6.53 -7.65 2.24
C MET A 30 5.20 -8.23 1.78
N LEU A 31 5.14 -9.55 1.60
CA LEU A 31 3.90 -10.21 1.21
C LEU A 31 2.83 -10.04 2.29
N LYS A 32 3.25 -10.17 3.55
CA LYS A 32 2.35 -9.99 4.67
C LYS A 32 1.82 -8.56 4.73
N ALA A 33 2.71 -7.58 4.51
CA ALA A 33 2.31 -6.18 4.47
C ALA A 33 1.30 -5.93 3.34
N GLN A 34 1.51 -6.53 2.18
CA GLN A 34 0.57 -6.41 1.07
C GLN A 34 -0.78 -7.02 1.39
N GLU A 35 -0.79 -8.16 2.09
CA GLU A 35 -2.04 -8.78 2.51
C GLU A 35 -2.77 -7.91 3.52
N GLU A 36 -2.04 -7.29 4.44
CA GLU A 36 -2.63 -6.38 5.40
C GLU A 36 -3.29 -5.18 4.71
N LEU A 37 -2.67 -4.69 3.64
CA LEU A 37 -3.23 -3.58 2.87
C LEU A 37 -4.57 -3.93 2.24
N LYS A 38 -4.81 -5.19 1.94
CA LYS A 38 -6.09 -5.63 1.40
C LYS A 38 -7.19 -5.61 2.44
N GLU A 39 -6.82 -5.69 3.71
CA GLU A 39 -7.77 -5.70 4.82
C GLU A 39 -7.98 -4.33 5.44
N LEU A 40 -6.98 -3.46 5.34
CA LEU A 40 -7.07 -2.11 5.88
C LEU A 40 -7.94 -1.24 4.99
N GLU A 41 -8.85 -0.52 5.60
CA GLU A 41 -9.75 0.36 4.88
C GLU A 41 -9.50 1.81 5.26
N VAL A 42 -9.66 2.69 4.29
CA VAL A 42 -9.63 4.14 4.49
C VAL A 42 -10.91 4.73 3.95
N THR A 43 -11.26 5.90 4.45
CA THR A 43 -12.47 6.60 4.04
C THR A 43 -12.12 7.96 3.50
N GLY A 44 -12.63 8.27 2.32
CA GLY A 44 -12.52 9.59 1.74
C GLY A 44 -13.90 10.23 1.68
N SER A 45 -13.94 11.55 1.71
CA SER A 45 -15.22 12.25 1.69
C SER A 45 -15.12 13.51 0.84
N ALA A 46 -16.29 13.97 0.41
CA ALA A 46 -16.43 15.23 -0.32
C ALA A 46 -17.62 16.01 0.27
N SER A 47 -17.34 17.20 0.76
CA SER A 47 -18.35 18.13 1.30
C SER A 47 -19.25 17.51 2.37
N ASN A 48 -18.80 16.47 3.03
CA ASN A 48 -19.57 15.69 4.00
C ASN A 48 -20.87 15.12 3.42
N MET A 49 -20.98 15.07 2.11
CA MET A 49 -22.17 14.55 1.43
C MET A 49 -21.94 13.16 0.83
N VAL A 50 -20.74 12.88 0.38
CA VAL A 50 -20.38 11.58 -0.20
C VAL A 50 -19.16 11.05 0.52
N GLU A 51 -19.21 9.77 0.88
CA GLU A 51 -18.12 9.10 1.57
C GLU A 51 -17.82 7.79 0.84
N VAL A 52 -16.56 7.56 0.54
CA VAL A 52 -16.11 6.36 -0.16
C VAL A 52 -15.15 5.61 0.74
N THR A 53 -15.33 4.30 0.84
CA THR A 53 -14.44 3.43 1.61
C THR A 53 -13.67 2.54 0.63
N LEU A 54 -12.34 2.59 0.75
CA LEU A 54 -11.43 1.78 -0.07
C LEU A 54 -10.56 0.93 0.82
N THR A 55 -10.21 -0.26 0.32
CA THR A 55 -9.07 -0.97 0.90
C THR A 55 -7.79 -0.24 0.47
N CYS A 56 -6.72 -0.45 1.23
CA CYS A 56 -5.46 0.24 0.91
C CYS A 56 -4.78 -0.29 -0.34
N ASP A 57 -5.28 -1.41 -0.89
CA ASP A 57 -4.83 -1.89 -2.18
C ASP A 57 -5.71 -1.37 -3.34
N GLY A 58 -6.67 -0.48 -3.04
CA GLY A 58 -7.40 0.24 -4.07
C GLY A 58 -8.77 -0.30 -4.43
N LYS A 59 -9.32 -1.21 -3.64
CA LYS A 59 -10.64 -1.76 -3.93
C LYS A 59 -11.71 -1.03 -3.13
N MET A 60 -12.76 -0.58 -3.82
CA MET A 60 -13.86 0.09 -3.14
C MET A 60 -14.76 -0.95 -2.46
N THR A 61 -14.98 -0.77 -1.17
CA THR A 61 -15.82 -1.67 -0.38
C THR A 61 -17.15 -1.05 0.02
N GLY A 62 -17.27 0.26 -0.09
CA GLY A 62 -18.53 0.91 0.24
C GLY A 62 -18.59 2.35 -0.22
N ILE A 63 -19.79 2.85 -0.30
CA ILE A 63 -20.06 4.25 -0.62
C ILE A 63 -21.29 4.66 0.16
N SER A 64 -21.23 5.86 0.71
CA SER A 64 -22.36 6.45 1.43
C SER A 64 -22.67 7.81 0.81
N ILE A 65 -23.91 8.04 0.44
CA ILE A 65 -24.36 9.27 -0.20
C ILE A 65 -25.52 9.82 0.60
N LYS A 66 -25.39 11.07 1.04
CA LYS A 66 -26.48 11.72 1.73
C LYS A 66 -27.56 12.14 0.75
N PRO A 67 -28.84 12.10 1.15
CA PRO A 67 -29.91 12.49 0.24
C PRO A 67 -29.76 13.91 -0.31
N GLU A 68 -29.15 14.80 0.44
CA GLU A 68 -28.96 16.19 0.00
C GLU A 68 -28.07 16.27 -1.25
N ALA A 69 -27.22 15.27 -1.46
CA ALA A 69 -26.36 15.24 -2.62
C ALA A 69 -27.07 14.74 -3.88
N VAL A 70 -28.27 14.17 -3.73
CA VAL A 70 -28.99 13.58 -4.85
C VAL A 70 -30.04 14.56 -5.34
N ASP A 71 -29.67 15.35 -6.31
CA ASP A 71 -30.53 16.32 -6.95
C ASP A 71 -30.77 15.91 -8.39
N PRO A 72 -32.01 15.51 -8.76
CA PRO A 72 -32.28 15.08 -10.14
C PRO A 72 -32.01 16.16 -11.18
N ASP A 73 -32.03 17.42 -10.76
CA ASP A 73 -31.76 18.52 -11.67
C ASP A 73 -30.28 18.84 -11.78
N ASP A 74 -29.43 18.21 -10.95
CA ASP A 74 -28.00 18.47 -10.94
C ASP A 74 -27.22 17.18 -10.67
N ILE A 75 -27.35 16.24 -11.57
CA ILE A 75 -26.65 14.96 -11.47
C ILE A 75 -25.14 15.15 -11.55
N GLU A 76 -24.69 16.15 -12.30
CA GLU A 76 -23.25 16.42 -12.45
C GLU A 76 -22.60 16.75 -11.12
N MET A 77 -23.32 17.45 -10.23
CA MET A 77 -22.82 17.71 -8.88
C MET A 77 -22.53 16.40 -8.13
N LEU A 78 -23.46 15.46 -8.21
CA LEU A 78 -23.29 14.16 -7.55
C LEU A 78 -22.08 13.41 -8.13
N GLU A 79 -21.94 13.42 -9.44
CA GLU A 79 -20.82 12.79 -10.10
C GLU A 79 -19.49 13.38 -9.61
N ASP A 80 -19.43 14.71 -9.54
CA ASP A 80 -18.22 15.39 -9.09
C ASP A 80 -17.91 15.08 -7.62
N LEU A 81 -18.92 14.98 -6.78
CA LEU A 81 -18.73 14.64 -5.37
C LEU A 81 -18.21 13.23 -5.21
N ILE A 82 -18.69 12.29 -6.01
CA ILE A 82 -18.23 10.91 -5.97
C ILE A 82 -16.75 10.84 -6.40
N VAL A 83 -16.41 11.53 -7.47
CA VAL A 83 -15.03 11.58 -7.95
C VAL A 83 -14.11 12.17 -6.87
N ALA A 84 -14.53 13.27 -6.27
CA ALA A 84 -13.72 13.91 -5.23
C ALA A 84 -13.54 13.02 -4.01
N ALA A 85 -14.61 12.36 -3.58
CA ALA A 85 -14.54 11.45 -2.43
C ALA A 85 -13.64 10.25 -2.72
N PHE A 86 -13.74 9.70 -3.92
CA PHE A 86 -12.89 8.59 -4.35
C PHE A 86 -11.41 9.00 -4.37
N ASN A 87 -11.12 10.15 -4.93
CA ASN A 87 -9.75 10.64 -5.01
C ASN A 87 -9.18 10.91 -3.61
N ASP A 88 -10.01 11.45 -2.70
CA ASP A 88 -9.59 11.65 -1.32
C ASP A 88 -9.26 10.32 -0.65
N ALA A 89 -10.11 9.31 -0.85
CA ALA A 89 -9.86 7.97 -0.33
C ALA A 89 -8.60 7.36 -0.92
N THR A 90 -8.38 7.56 -2.21
CA THR A 90 -7.19 7.04 -2.89
C THR A 90 -5.92 7.64 -2.30
N GLU A 91 -5.90 8.94 -2.04
CA GLU A 91 -4.75 9.60 -1.43
C GLU A 91 -4.46 9.02 -0.05
N LYS A 92 -5.49 8.79 0.75
CA LYS A 92 -5.33 8.22 2.07
C LYS A 92 -4.83 6.78 2.00
N ALA A 93 -5.33 6.01 1.04
CA ALA A 93 -4.88 4.64 0.84
C ALA A 93 -3.41 4.61 0.45
N GLU A 94 -2.99 5.54 -0.40
CA GLU A 94 -1.59 5.63 -0.80
C GLU A 94 -0.68 6.00 0.36
N GLU A 95 -1.13 6.89 1.24
CA GLU A 95 -0.37 7.25 2.43
C GLU A 95 -0.15 6.04 3.33
N VAL A 96 -1.20 5.27 3.60
CA VAL A 96 -1.09 4.06 4.42
C VAL A 96 -0.18 3.04 3.75
N LYS A 97 -0.34 2.85 2.45
CA LYS A 97 0.49 1.94 1.68
C LYS A 97 1.96 2.35 1.76
N SER A 98 2.23 3.64 1.60
CA SER A 98 3.58 4.17 1.67
C SER A 98 4.19 3.96 3.05
N GLU A 99 3.42 4.18 4.11
CA GLU A 99 3.89 3.97 5.47
C GLU A 99 4.22 2.50 5.73
N LYS A 100 3.34 1.61 5.32
CA LYS A 100 3.56 0.18 5.52
C LYS A 100 4.74 -0.33 4.71
N MET A 101 4.82 0.07 3.45
CA MET A 101 5.92 -0.34 2.59
C MET A 101 7.19 0.43 2.90
N GLY A 102 7.07 1.54 3.63
CA GLY A 102 8.21 2.32 4.11
C GLY A 102 9.08 1.58 5.10
N GLN A 103 8.55 0.51 5.72
CA GLN A 103 9.37 -0.36 6.56
C GLN A 103 10.50 -1.01 5.75
N PHE A 104 10.33 -1.06 4.43
CA PHE A 104 11.32 -1.58 3.51
C PHE A 104 11.99 -0.45 2.73
N GLY A 105 11.90 0.78 3.27
CA GLY A 105 12.30 1.99 2.58
C GLY A 105 13.77 2.09 2.27
N GLY A 106 14.62 1.40 3.06
CA GLY A 106 16.04 1.37 2.78
C GLY A 106 16.35 0.84 1.40
N LEU A 107 15.55 -0.12 0.93
CA LEU A 107 15.70 -0.65 -0.42
C LEU A 107 15.09 0.28 -1.46
N GLY A 108 13.91 0.82 -1.16
CA GLY A 108 13.23 1.71 -2.08
C GLY A 108 13.93 3.05 -2.22
N GLY A 109 14.49 3.54 -1.14
CA GLY A 109 15.18 4.83 -1.15
C GLY A 109 16.44 4.86 -1.98
N LEU A 110 17.02 3.68 -2.22
CA LEU A 110 18.23 3.59 -3.04
C LEU A 110 17.93 3.55 -4.53
N MET A 111 16.68 3.36 -4.86
CA MET A 111 16.26 3.33 -6.25
C MET A 111 15.62 4.65 -6.65
#